data_32b21b0695aab8da96aa792166909a43
#
_entry.id   32b21b0695aab8da96aa792166909a43
#
_cell.length_a   1.000
_cell.length_b   1.000
_cell.length_c   1.000
_cell.angle_alpha   90.00
_cell.angle_beta   90.00
_cell.angle_gamma   90.00
#
_symmetry.space_group_name_H-M   'P 1'
#
loop_
_entity.id
_entity.type
_entity.pdbx_description
1 polymer ?
#
loop_
_entity_poly.entity_id
_entity_poly.type
_entity_poly.pdbx_seq_one_letter_code
_entity_poly.pdbx_strand_id
1 'polypeptide(L)'
;MKVVTILVTNDIIFPVFCKEKNKNGAEKMKVACIQMDIVFGDVEKNIENAKNKISEAMKERPDVIVLPELWTTGYDLTRLSEIAERDGVETKEKLIEWAKQYDIHIVGGSIAKQTEQGVTNTMYVVNNEGQLVNEYSKVHLFQLMDEHKYLIAGNGTGEFKLDDVECAGTICYDIRFPEWMRVHTAKGAKVLFVVAEWPLVRLAHWRLLLQARAVENQCYVVACNRAGKDPNNVFAGHSLIVDPWGEVVVEANEEESILFGELEFEKIKEVRKGIPVFADRRPELYK
;
A
#
# COMPACT_ATOMS: atom_id res chain seq x y z
N MET A 1 -13.36 -6.88 -31.09
CA MET A 1 -12.86 -5.49 -31.15
C MET A 1 -14.08 -4.58 -31.26
N LYS A 2 -14.53 -4.01 -30.16
CA LYS A 2 -15.64 -3.04 -30.13
C LYS A 2 -15.05 -1.65 -29.90
N VAL A 3 -15.40 -0.73 -30.80
CA VAL A 3 -14.98 0.68 -30.78
C VAL A 3 -15.66 1.36 -29.60
N VAL A 4 -14.88 2.05 -28.78
CA VAL A 4 -15.36 2.82 -27.63
C VAL A 4 -15.37 4.31 -27.97
N THR A 5 -16.39 4.97 -27.50
CA THR A 5 -16.73 6.38 -27.67
C THR A 5 -15.59 7.29 -27.20
N ILE A 6 -15.23 8.25 -28.06
CA ILE A 6 -14.23 9.28 -27.78
C ILE A 6 -14.86 10.39 -26.96
N LEU A 7 -14.38 10.63 -25.75
CA LEU A 7 -14.63 11.88 -25.02
C LEU A 7 -13.47 12.83 -25.28
N VAL A 8 -13.75 13.94 -25.93
CA VAL A 8 -12.76 15.01 -26.20
C VAL A 8 -12.90 16.06 -25.10
N THR A 9 -11.90 16.20 -24.27
CA THR A 9 -11.71 17.41 -23.46
C THR A 9 -10.24 17.83 -23.57
N ASN A 10 -10.05 19.04 -24.13
CA ASN A 10 -8.77 19.75 -24.24
C ASN A 10 -7.55 18.94 -24.71
N ASP A 11 -7.42 18.78 -26.04
CA ASP A 11 -6.19 18.53 -26.82
C ASP A 11 -5.24 17.37 -26.43
N ILE A 12 -5.64 16.44 -25.57
CA ILE A 12 -4.89 15.20 -25.35
C ILE A 12 -5.83 14.01 -25.50
N ILE A 13 -5.64 13.24 -26.58
CA ILE A 13 -6.40 12.01 -26.84
C ILE A 13 -5.72 10.86 -26.08
N PHE A 14 -6.32 10.44 -24.98
CA PHE A 14 -5.96 9.16 -24.36
C PHE A 14 -6.90 8.07 -24.87
N PRO A 15 -6.40 6.95 -25.39
CA PRO A 15 -7.26 5.83 -25.73
C PRO A 15 -7.80 5.21 -24.43
N VAL A 16 -9.10 5.35 -24.19
CA VAL A 16 -9.80 4.60 -23.13
C VAL A 16 -9.91 3.15 -23.60
N PHE A 17 -9.04 2.30 -23.10
CA PHE A 17 -9.14 0.86 -23.30
C PHE A 17 -9.98 0.25 -22.19
N CYS A 18 -11.24 -0.08 -22.47
CA CYS A 18 -12.04 -0.91 -21.55
C CYS A 18 -11.35 -2.26 -21.36
N LYS A 19 -10.92 -2.57 -20.14
CA LYS A 19 -10.59 -3.95 -19.75
C LYS A 19 -11.87 -4.80 -19.88
N GLU A 20 -11.80 -5.94 -20.55
CA GLU A 20 -12.85 -6.95 -20.42
C GLU A 20 -12.79 -7.45 -18.96
N LYS A 21 -13.81 -7.14 -18.16
CA LYS A 21 -13.92 -7.68 -16.79
C LYS A 21 -13.94 -9.20 -16.91
N ASN A 22 -12.94 -9.85 -16.34
CA ASN A 22 -12.96 -11.30 -16.13
C ASN A 22 -14.16 -11.61 -15.23
N LYS A 23 -15.20 -12.21 -15.79
CA LYS A 23 -16.43 -12.57 -15.08
C LYS A 23 -16.28 -13.77 -14.13
N ASN A 24 -15.12 -14.40 -14.11
CA ASN A 24 -14.76 -15.44 -13.15
C ASN A 24 -13.89 -14.77 -12.08
N GLY A 25 -14.29 -14.87 -10.83
CA GLY A 25 -13.65 -14.20 -9.69
C GLY A 25 -12.12 -14.19 -9.82
N ALA A 26 -11.48 -13.06 -9.55
CA ALA A 26 -10.12 -12.77 -9.96
C ALA A 26 -9.15 -13.90 -9.57
N GLU A 27 -8.72 -14.70 -10.55
CA GLU A 27 -7.74 -15.76 -10.35
C GLU A 27 -6.33 -15.17 -10.12
N LYS A 28 -6.10 -13.97 -10.64
CA LYS A 28 -4.81 -13.25 -10.57
C LYS A 28 -5.03 -11.75 -10.39
N MET A 29 -4.03 -11.09 -9.80
CA MET A 29 -3.99 -9.64 -9.62
C MET A 29 -2.57 -9.15 -9.92
N LYS A 30 -2.39 -8.26 -10.89
CA LYS A 30 -1.11 -7.60 -11.19
C LYS A 30 -0.99 -6.34 -10.34
N VAL A 31 0.09 -6.22 -9.59
CA VAL A 31 0.35 -5.10 -8.68
C VAL A 31 1.56 -4.31 -9.15
N ALA A 32 1.52 -2.99 -8.98
CA ALA A 32 2.65 -2.09 -9.18
C ALA A 32 2.95 -1.34 -7.87
N CYS A 33 4.11 -1.60 -7.25
CA CYS A 33 4.61 -0.82 -6.14
C CYS A 33 5.46 0.35 -6.66
N ILE A 34 5.07 1.57 -6.34
CA ILE A 34 5.79 2.80 -6.71
C ILE A 34 6.88 3.08 -5.65
N GLN A 35 8.05 2.50 -5.82
CA GLN A 35 9.21 2.79 -4.98
C GLN A 35 9.83 4.11 -5.41
N MET A 36 9.42 5.20 -4.77
CA MET A 36 9.88 6.55 -5.10
C MET A 36 10.76 7.14 -4.00
N ASP A 37 11.66 8.04 -4.37
CA ASP A 37 12.26 8.98 -3.42
C ASP A 37 11.26 10.08 -3.09
N ILE A 38 11.24 10.50 -1.84
CA ILE A 38 10.31 11.50 -1.33
C ILE A 38 11.11 12.74 -0.99
N VAL A 39 10.81 13.85 -1.65
CA VAL A 39 11.44 15.14 -1.36
C VAL A 39 10.96 15.62 0.00
N PHE A 40 11.91 15.77 0.93
CA PHE A 40 11.65 16.10 2.33
C PHE A 40 10.86 17.40 2.48
N GLY A 41 9.60 17.30 2.95
CA GLY A 41 8.70 18.42 3.20
C GLY A 41 8.18 19.18 1.98
N ASP A 42 8.39 18.69 0.75
CA ASP A 42 7.93 19.34 -0.49
C ASP A 42 6.70 18.61 -1.05
N VAL A 43 5.53 18.97 -0.53
CA VAL A 43 4.26 18.30 -0.83
C VAL A 43 3.90 18.38 -2.32
N GLU A 44 4.04 19.55 -2.94
CA GLU A 44 3.66 19.77 -4.35
C GLU A 44 4.50 18.90 -5.28
N LYS A 45 5.82 18.88 -5.07
CA LYS A 45 6.74 18.09 -5.87
C LYS A 45 6.52 16.59 -5.69
N ASN A 46 6.20 16.14 -4.49
CA ASN A 46 5.91 14.74 -4.21
C ASN A 46 4.61 14.29 -4.90
N ILE A 47 3.58 15.13 -4.90
CA ILE A 47 2.33 14.86 -5.62
C ILE A 47 2.58 14.76 -7.14
N GLU A 48 3.37 15.67 -7.71
CA GLU A 48 3.74 15.65 -9.12
C GLU A 48 4.54 14.39 -9.46
N ASN A 49 5.54 14.02 -8.64
CA ASN A 49 6.32 12.80 -8.81
C ASN A 49 5.45 11.54 -8.78
N ALA A 50 4.55 11.44 -7.79
CA ALA A 50 3.62 10.31 -7.69
C ALA A 50 2.73 10.20 -8.94
N LYS A 51 2.15 11.31 -9.40
CA LYS A 51 1.33 11.35 -10.63
C LYS A 51 2.11 10.84 -11.84
N ASN A 52 3.35 11.29 -12.02
CA ASN A 52 4.19 10.88 -13.15
C ASN A 52 4.52 9.39 -13.10
N LYS A 53 4.88 8.87 -11.93
CA LYS A 53 5.18 7.43 -11.74
C LYS A 53 3.93 6.55 -11.90
N ILE A 54 2.76 6.99 -11.44
CA ILE A 54 1.48 6.31 -11.71
C ILE A 54 1.22 6.24 -13.22
N SER A 55 1.36 7.36 -13.92
CA SER A 55 1.20 7.40 -15.38
C SER A 55 2.18 6.46 -16.10
N GLU A 56 3.41 6.35 -15.60
CA GLU A 56 4.41 5.41 -16.12
C GLU A 56 4.00 3.95 -15.85
N ALA A 57 3.58 3.64 -14.63
CA ALA A 57 3.14 2.29 -14.24
C ALA A 57 1.98 1.79 -15.11
N MET A 58 1.10 2.69 -15.53
CA MET A 58 -0.07 2.34 -16.36
C MET A 58 0.27 1.81 -17.74
N LYS A 59 1.51 1.99 -18.24
CA LYS A 59 1.97 1.36 -19.49
C LYS A 59 1.95 -0.17 -19.39
N GLU A 60 2.17 -0.71 -18.18
CA GLU A 60 2.16 -2.13 -17.88
C GLU A 60 0.79 -2.66 -17.43
N ARG A 61 -0.23 -1.79 -17.33
CA ARG A 61 -1.63 -2.11 -17.00
C ARG A 61 -1.77 -2.97 -15.73
N PRO A 62 -1.27 -2.54 -14.58
CA PRO A 62 -1.53 -3.23 -13.32
C PRO A 62 -3.02 -3.17 -12.95
N ASP A 63 -3.46 -4.01 -12.02
CA ASP A 63 -4.78 -3.96 -11.41
C ASP A 63 -4.80 -3.07 -10.18
N VAL A 64 -3.65 -3.00 -9.48
CA VAL A 64 -3.48 -2.21 -8.26
C VAL A 64 -2.17 -1.44 -8.30
N ILE A 65 -2.22 -0.15 -7.92
CA ILE A 65 -1.04 0.66 -7.61
C ILE A 65 -0.89 0.80 -6.11
N VAL A 66 0.36 0.74 -5.61
CA VAL A 66 0.69 0.94 -4.20
C VAL A 66 1.71 2.06 -4.08
N LEU A 67 1.41 3.09 -3.27
CA LEU A 67 2.31 4.19 -2.91
C LEU A 67 2.96 3.93 -1.54
N PRO A 68 4.12 4.55 -1.21
CA PRO A 68 4.78 4.36 0.07
C PRO A 68 4.14 5.15 1.23
N GLU A 69 4.72 5.04 2.43
CA GLU A 69 4.32 5.78 3.64
C GLU A 69 4.66 7.26 3.52
N LEU A 70 3.85 8.14 4.13
CA LEU A 70 4.05 9.62 4.23
C LEU A 70 4.55 10.27 2.93
N TRP A 71 4.11 9.73 1.78
CA TRP A 71 4.70 10.09 0.48
C TRP A 71 4.52 11.54 0.08
N THR A 72 3.64 12.30 0.74
CA THR A 72 3.46 13.74 0.49
C THR A 72 4.49 14.58 1.22
N THR A 73 4.85 14.22 2.45
CA THR A 73 5.70 15.04 3.34
C THR A 73 7.07 14.42 3.63
N GLY A 74 7.20 13.10 3.50
CA GLY A 74 8.29 12.36 4.12
C GLY A 74 8.25 12.49 5.65
N TYR A 75 9.35 12.12 6.31
CA TYR A 75 9.49 12.23 7.77
C TYR A 75 9.87 13.63 8.25
N ASP A 76 9.35 14.68 7.61
CA ASP A 76 9.49 16.05 8.08
C ASP A 76 8.49 16.35 9.22
N LEU A 77 8.63 15.57 10.31
CA LEU A 77 7.70 15.58 11.42
C LEU A 77 7.67 16.92 12.17
N THR A 78 8.78 17.66 12.14
CA THR A 78 8.89 18.94 12.86
C THR A 78 8.08 20.07 12.25
N ARG A 79 7.74 19.95 10.95
CA ARG A 79 6.94 20.96 10.23
C ARG A 79 5.51 20.50 9.93
N LEU A 80 5.02 19.42 10.56
CA LEU A 80 3.66 18.92 10.30
C LEU A 80 2.56 19.94 10.53
N SER A 81 2.75 20.90 11.44
CA SER A 81 1.80 22.01 11.61
C SER A 81 1.63 22.91 10.37
N GLU A 82 2.60 22.87 9.45
CA GLU A 82 2.61 23.68 8.23
C GLU A 82 2.25 22.84 6.98
N ILE A 83 2.73 21.58 6.93
CA ILE A 83 2.70 20.75 5.73
C ILE A 83 1.74 19.55 5.81
N ALA A 84 1.17 19.26 7.00
CA ALA A 84 0.16 18.21 7.11
C ALA A 84 -1.15 18.66 6.46
N GLU A 85 -1.79 17.75 5.76
CA GLU A 85 -3.00 18.02 5.00
C GLU A 85 -4.26 17.98 5.88
N ARG A 86 -5.05 19.06 5.87
CA ARG A 86 -6.28 19.15 6.65
C ARG A 86 -7.30 18.11 6.16
N ASP A 87 -7.70 17.21 7.07
CA ASP A 87 -8.66 16.13 6.83
C ASP A 87 -8.32 15.22 5.63
N GLY A 88 -7.14 15.37 5.05
CA GLY A 88 -6.65 14.60 3.90
C GLY A 88 -7.52 14.74 2.64
N VAL A 89 -8.18 15.89 2.47
CA VAL A 89 -9.18 16.10 1.40
C VAL A 89 -8.54 16.11 0.03
N GLU A 90 -7.46 16.87 -0.13
CA GLU A 90 -6.82 17.06 -1.44
C GLU A 90 -6.22 15.76 -1.98
N THR A 91 -5.48 15.03 -1.12
CA THR A 91 -4.91 13.74 -1.53
C THR A 91 -6.00 12.70 -1.83
N LYS A 92 -7.07 12.64 -1.02
CA LYS A 92 -8.21 11.77 -1.32
C LYS A 92 -8.81 12.06 -2.68
N GLU A 93 -9.07 13.33 -3.00
CA GLU A 93 -9.64 13.74 -4.28
C GLU A 93 -8.73 13.37 -5.45
N LYS A 94 -7.41 13.57 -5.32
CA LYS A 94 -6.42 13.15 -6.33
C LYS A 94 -6.40 11.64 -6.54
N LEU A 95 -6.40 10.86 -5.45
CA LEU A 95 -6.43 9.39 -5.56
C LEU A 95 -7.72 8.91 -6.22
N ILE A 96 -8.87 9.52 -5.91
CA ILE A 96 -10.17 9.24 -6.56
C ILE A 96 -10.14 9.60 -8.04
N GLU A 97 -9.59 10.75 -8.38
CA GLU A 97 -9.41 11.19 -9.76
C GLU A 97 -8.54 10.20 -10.56
N TRP A 98 -7.36 9.85 -10.02
CA TRP A 98 -6.45 8.90 -10.68
C TRP A 98 -7.04 7.50 -10.80
N ALA A 99 -7.73 7.00 -9.78
CA ALA A 99 -8.39 5.70 -9.82
C ALA A 99 -9.43 5.64 -10.95
N LYS A 100 -10.27 6.66 -11.09
CA LYS A 100 -11.26 6.77 -12.17
C LYS A 100 -10.61 6.96 -13.54
N GLN A 101 -9.62 7.84 -13.63
CA GLN A 101 -8.93 8.15 -14.88
C GLN A 101 -8.30 6.92 -15.51
N TYR A 102 -7.71 6.07 -14.70
CA TYR A 102 -6.94 4.91 -15.15
C TYR A 102 -7.70 3.58 -15.00
N ASP A 103 -8.94 3.58 -14.46
CA ASP A 103 -9.71 2.36 -14.14
C ASP A 103 -8.87 1.37 -13.32
N ILE A 104 -8.32 1.85 -12.17
CA ILE A 104 -7.35 1.12 -11.36
C ILE A 104 -7.62 1.25 -9.86
N HIS A 105 -7.38 0.19 -9.10
CA HIS A 105 -7.36 0.27 -7.65
C HIS A 105 -6.09 0.96 -7.16
N ILE A 106 -6.18 1.79 -6.12
CA ILE A 106 -5.04 2.47 -5.53
C ILE A 106 -5.00 2.23 -4.02
N VAL A 107 -3.96 1.53 -3.57
CA VAL A 107 -3.51 1.58 -2.17
C VAL A 107 -2.62 2.81 -2.06
N GLY A 108 -3.20 3.93 -1.66
CA GLY A 108 -2.67 5.28 -1.86
C GLY A 108 -1.52 5.66 -0.93
N GLY A 109 -0.79 4.68 -0.38
CA GLY A 109 0.24 4.98 0.60
C GLY A 109 -0.34 5.67 1.83
N SER A 110 0.48 6.41 2.55
CA SER A 110 -0.04 7.22 3.64
C SER A 110 0.44 8.67 3.56
N ILE A 111 -0.28 9.55 4.25
CA ILE A 111 0.00 10.97 4.36
C ILE A 111 -0.06 11.43 5.82
N ALA A 112 0.53 12.57 6.10
CA ALA A 112 0.32 13.29 7.36
C ALA A 112 -1.04 14.03 7.29
N LYS A 113 -2.06 13.46 7.96
CA LYS A 113 -3.41 14.02 8.00
C LYS A 113 -3.62 14.83 9.29
N GLN A 114 -3.86 16.12 9.18
CA GLN A 114 -4.26 16.98 10.30
C GLN A 114 -5.74 16.78 10.62
N THR A 115 -6.04 16.41 11.85
CA THR A 115 -7.39 16.31 12.41
C THR A 115 -7.59 17.32 13.54
N GLU A 116 -8.80 17.42 14.09
CA GLU A 116 -9.05 18.23 15.29
C GLU A 116 -8.25 17.79 16.52
N GLN A 117 -7.88 16.51 16.58
CA GLN A 117 -7.16 15.91 17.72
C GLN A 117 -5.63 15.99 17.55
N GLY A 118 -5.13 16.23 16.33
CA GLY A 118 -3.72 16.26 15.99
C GLY A 118 -3.46 15.60 14.64
N VAL A 119 -2.19 15.28 14.35
CA VAL A 119 -1.78 14.69 13.06
C VAL A 119 -1.74 13.17 13.17
N THR A 120 -2.30 12.49 12.17
CA THR A 120 -2.22 11.03 12.02
C THR A 120 -1.47 10.66 10.75
N ASN A 121 -0.79 9.51 10.77
CA ASN A 121 -0.21 8.89 9.59
C ASN A 121 -1.29 8.00 8.96
N THR A 122 -1.95 8.49 7.88
CA THR A 122 -3.20 7.90 7.38
C THR A 122 -3.07 7.45 5.93
N MET A 123 -3.40 6.18 5.71
CA MET A 123 -3.48 5.54 4.40
C MET A 123 -4.91 5.59 3.87
N TYR A 124 -5.04 5.86 2.59
CA TYR A 124 -6.30 5.78 1.85
C TYR A 124 -6.26 4.65 0.84
N VAL A 125 -7.38 3.93 0.69
CA VAL A 125 -7.56 2.94 -0.36
C VAL A 125 -8.77 3.29 -1.20
N VAL A 126 -8.56 3.41 -2.51
CA VAL A 126 -9.61 3.78 -3.47
C VAL A 126 -9.75 2.66 -4.51
N ASN A 127 -10.97 2.21 -4.78
CA ASN A 127 -11.23 1.23 -5.82
C ASN A 127 -11.25 1.89 -7.21
N ASN A 128 -11.25 1.07 -8.27
CA ASN A 128 -11.24 1.53 -9.66
C ASN A 128 -12.51 2.32 -10.07
N GLU A 129 -13.58 2.25 -9.28
CA GLU A 129 -14.78 3.09 -9.45
C GLU A 129 -14.61 4.47 -8.79
N GLY A 130 -13.48 4.71 -8.11
CA GLY A 130 -13.19 5.93 -7.36
C GLY A 130 -13.93 6.03 -6.05
N GLN A 131 -14.29 4.91 -5.43
CA GLN A 131 -14.86 4.88 -4.09
C GLN A 131 -13.75 4.71 -3.07
N LEU A 132 -13.76 5.50 -2.00
CA LEU A 132 -12.90 5.31 -0.84
C LEU A 132 -13.39 4.06 -0.10
N VAL A 133 -12.63 2.97 -0.15
CA VAL A 133 -12.98 1.69 0.46
C VAL A 133 -12.32 1.44 1.82
N ASN A 134 -11.27 2.20 2.14
CA ASN A 134 -10.64 2.20 3.47
C ASN A 134 -9.92 3.52 3.74
N GLU A 135 -9.94 3.93 5.00
CA GLU A 135 -9.12 4.96 5.61
C GLU A 135 -8.53 4.38 6.89
N TYR A 136 -7.21 4.19 6.92
CA TYR A 136 -6.49 3.56 8.02
C TYR A 136 -5.40 4.47 8.55
N SER A 137 -5.45 4.83 9.82
CA SER A 137 -4.38 5.54 10.51
C SER A 137 -3.49 4.56 11.28
N LYS A 138 -2.17 4.72 11.15
CA LYS A 138 -1.14 3.87 11.76
C LYS A 138 -1.41 3.67 13.25
N VAL A 139 -1.52 2.41 13.66
CA VAL A 139 -1.86 2.03 15.04
C VAL A 139 -0.63 2.01 15.93
N HIS A 140 0.53 1.58 15.40
CA HIS A 140 1.76 1.46 16.16
C HIS A 140 2.76 2.52 15.71
N LEU A 141 2.97 3.52 16.56
CA LEU A 141 3.92 4.62 16.30
C LEU A 141 5.36 4.20 16.63
N PHE A 142 6.28 4.53 15.71
CA PHE A 142 7.69 4.14 15.84
C PHE A 142 8.48 5.18 16.66
N GLN A 143 8.69 4.87 17.94
CA GLN A 143 9.31 5.79 18.90
C GLN A 143 10.77 6.15 18.56
N LEU A 144 11.54 5.24 17.91
CA LEU A 144 12.92 5.53 17.51
C LEU A 144 13.05 6.61 16.42
N MET A 145 11.97 6.91 15.71
CA MET A 145 11.87 8.01 14.76
C MET A 145 10.97 9.13 15.28
N ASP A 146 10.76 9.19 16.60
CA ASP A 146 10.03 10.24 17.31
C ASP A 146 8.55 10.41 16.90
N GLU A 147 7.96 9.45 16.18
CA GLU A 147 6.55 9.54 15.72
C GLU A 147 5.59 9.90 16.86
N HIS A 148 5.78 9.30 18.04
CA HIS A 148 4.93 9.53 19.22
C HIS A 148 4.94 10.97 19.75
N LYS A 149 5.89 11.81 19.32
CA LYS A 149 5.97 13.22 19.70
C LYS A 149 5.13 14.12 18.79
N TYR A 150 4.87 13.66 17.57
CA TYR A 150 4.27 14.46 16.49
C TYR A 150 2.96 13.89 15.96
N LEU A 151 2.75 12.58 16.10
CA LEU A 151 1.62 11.88 15.56
C LEU A 151 0.75 11.26 16.65
N ILE A 152 -0.53 11.11 16.34
CA ILE A 152 -1.51 10.37 17.15
C ILE A 152 -1.72 9.00 16.53
N ALA A 153 -1.73 7.96 17.37
CA ALA A 153 -2.03 6.61 16.95
C ALA A 153 -3.48 6.47 16.50
N GLY A 154 -3.69 5.71 15.43
CA GLY A 154 -5.01 5.30 14.97
C GLY A 154 -5.65 4.26 15.88
N ASN A 155 -6.94 4.02 15.69
CA ASN A 155 -7.73 3.02 16.41
C ASN A 155 -8.65 2.20 15.48
N GLY A 156 -8.52 2.40 14.16
CA GLY A 156 -9.29 1.69 13.14
C GLY A 156 -8.62 0.42 12.67
N THR A 157 -9.27 -0.29 11.79
CA THR A 157 -8.77 -1.51 11.16
C THR A 157 -8.46 -1.30 9.69
N GLY A 158 -7.51 -2.11 9.16
CA GLY A 158 -7.01 -1.96 7.80
C GLY A 158 -7.73 -2.79 6.75
N GLU A 159 -8.86 -3.46 7.09
CA GLU A 159 -9.56 -4.35 6.15
C GLU A 159 -10.30 -3.58 5.05
N PHE A 160 -10.23 -4.08 3.83
CA PHE A 160 -10.97 -3.60 2.67
C PHE A 160 -11.09 -4.69 1.61
N LYS A 161 -11.84 -4.39 0.55
CA LYS A 161 -12.04 -5.30 -0.56
C LYS A 161 -11.70 -4.61 -1.88
N LEU A 162 -10.93 -5.29 -2.72
CA LEU A 162 -10.67 -4.89 -4.10
C LEU A 162 -11.27 -5.96 -5.02
N ASP A 163 -12.28 -5.60 -5.81
CA ASP A 163 -13.16 -6.54 -6.51
C ASP A 163 -13.69 -7.61 -5.53
N ASP A 164 -13.38 -8.90 -5.74
CA ASP A 164 -13.78 -10.01 -4.85
C ASP A 164 -12.65 -10.50 -3.93
N VAL A 165 -11.57 -9.73 -3.78
CA VAL A 165 -10.41 -10.09 -2.96
C VAL A 165 -10.44 -9.34 -1.63
N GLU A 166 -10.57 -10.08 -0.53
CA GLU A 166 -10.40 -9.54 0.83
C GLU A 166 -8.94 -9.18 1.05
N CYS A 167 -8.67 -7.95 1.44
CA CYS A 167 -7.35 -7.37 1.64
C CYS A 167 -7.25 -6.66 2.99
N ALA A 168 -6.02 -6.38 3.42
CA ALA A 168 -5.80 -5.44 4.49
C ALA A 168 -4.55 -4.60 4.22
N GLY A 169 -4.56 -3.36 4.69
CA GLY A 169 -3.43 -2.45 4.61
C GLY A 169 -2.90 -2.10 5.99
N THR A 170 -1.59 -1.98 6.09
CA THR A 170 -0.86 -1.63 7.31
C THR A 170 0.30 -0.70 6.97
N ILE A 171 0.79 0.03 7.98
CA ILE A 171 1.82 1.04 7.76
C ILE A 171 3.08 0.67 8.53
N CYS A 172 4.15 0.38 7.79
CA CYS A 172 5.54 0.31 8.23
C CYS A 172 5.73 -0.49 9.54
N TYR A 173 5.82 0.19 10.68
CA TYR A 173 6.09 -0.39 11.99
C TYR A 173 5.05 -1.44 12.42
N ASP A 174 3.81 -1.35 11.90
CA ASP A 174 2.74 -2.31 12.17
C ASP A 174 3.15 -3.76 11.87
N ILE A 175 4.05 -4.00 10.89
CA ILE A 175 4.49 -5.36 10.55
C ILE A 175 5.24 -6.07 11.67
N ARG A 176 5.72 -5.35 12.69
CA ARG A 176 6.39 -5.96 13.85
C ARG A 176 5.44 -6.64 14.82
N PHE A 177 4.15 -6.42 14.67
CA PHE A 177 3.11 -6.93 15.55
C PHE A 177 2.35 -8.07 14.86
N PRO A 178 2.76 -9.34 15.04
CA PRO A 178 2.11 -10.49 14.39
C PRO A 178 0.64 -10.61 14.78
N GLU A 179 0.26 -10.18 15.98
CA GLU A 179 -1.11 -10.15 16.46
C GLU A 179 -1.98 -9.28 15.54
N TRP A 180 -1.48 -8.11 15.15
CA TRP A 180 -2.21 -7.19 14.28
C TRP A 180 -2.40 -7.75 12.88
N MET A 181 -1.37 -8.36 12.30
CA MET A 181 -1.48 -9.04 11.01
C MET A 181 -2.50 -10.20 11.07
N ARG A 182 -2.47 -10.96 12.18
CA ARG A 182 -3.39 -12.09 12.39
C ARG A 182 -4.84 -11.66 12.55
N VAL A 183 -5.13 -10.50 13.12
CA VAL A 183 -6.49 -9.96 13.20
C VAL A 183 -7.12 -9.85 11.81
N HIS A 184 -6.40 -9.27 10.85
CA HIS A 184 -6.88 -9.08 9.50
C HIS A 184 -7.02 -10.39 8.71
N THR A 185 -6.01 -11.25 8.78
CA THR A 185 -6.01 -12.51 8.03
C THR A 185 -6.98 -13.54 8.59
N ALA A 186 -7.24 -13.50 9.89
CA ALA A 186 -8.28 -14.33 10.51
C ALA A 186 -9.70 -13.93 10.08
N LYS A 187 -9.91 -12.70 9.62
CA LYS A 187 -11.15 -12.20 9.01
C LYS A 187 -11.21 -12.46 7.50
N GLY A 188 -10.19 -13.06 6.91
CA GLY A 188 -10.22 -13.52 5.53
C GLY A 188 -9.27 -12.81 4.57
N ALA A 189 -8.49 -11.83 5.01
CA ALA A 189 -7.55 -11.12 4.14
C ALA A 189 -6.60 -12.12 3.43
N LYS A 190 -6.56 -12.02 2.12
CA LYS A 190 -5.71 -12.82 1.21
C LYS A 190 -4.44 -12.08 0.81
N VAL A 191 -4.48 -10.74 0.91
CA VAL A 191 -3.36 -9.86 0.62
C VAL A 191 -3.19 -8.88 1.77
N LEU A 192 -1.96 -8.79 2.28
CA LEU A 192 -1.53 -7.74 3.20
C LEU A 192 -0.70 -6.72 2.41
N PHE A 193 -1.21 -5.51 2.28
CA PHE A 193 -0.45 -4.38 1.75
C PHE A 193 0.28 -3.67 2.88
N VAL A 194 1.58 -3.42 2.69
CA VAL A 194 2.44 -2.74 3.66
C VAL A 194 3.08 -1.55 2.98
N VAL A 195 2.72 -0.35 3.41
CA VAL A 195 3.31 0.89 2.89
C VAL A 195 4.31 1.43 3.91
N ALA A 196 5.53 1.80 3.45
CA ALA A 196 6.62 2.08 4.40
C ALA A 196 7.60 3.16 3.94
N GLU A 197 8.24 3.78 4.95
CA GLU A 197 9.51 4.49 4.89
C GLU A 197 10.54 3.74 5.77
N TRP A 198 10.91 2.52 5.36
CA TRP A 198 11.75 1.63 6.17
C TRP A 198 13.24 1.92 5.95
N PRO A 199 14.01 2.22 7.03
CA PRO A 199 15.42 2.57 6.92
C PRO A 199 16.32 1.40 6.51
N LEU A 200 17.36 1.71 5.72
CA LEU A 200 18.34 0.76 5.18
C LEU A 200 19.05 -0.04 6.29
N VAL A 201 19.36 0.58 7.42
CA VAL A 201 20.00 -0.08 8.56
C VAL A 201 19.21 -1.25 9.14
N ARG A 202 17.95 -1.41 8.75
CA ARG A 202 17.05 -2.49 9.19
C ARG A 202 16.51 -3.33 8.02
N LEU A 203 17.19 -3.31 6.87
CA LEU A 203 16.78 -4.08 5.69
C LEU A 203 16.60 -5.58 5.98
N ALA A 204 17.51 -6.18 6.77
CA ALA A 204 17.40 -7.59 7.17
C ALA A 204 16.09 -7.87 7.92
N HIS A 205 15.66 -6.96 8.80
CA HIS A 205 14.37 -7.09 9.50
C HIS A 205 13.19 -6.93 8.55
N TRP A 206 13.28 -6.01 7.57
CA TRP A 206 12.25 -5.78 6.55
C TRP A 206 11.92 -7.08 5.81
N ARG A 207 12.93 -7.71 5.20
CA ARG A 207 12.78 -8.97 4.46
C ARG A 207 12.24 -10.09 5.36
N LEU A 208 12.88 -10.30 6.53
CA LEU A 208 12.51 -11.37 7.45
C LEU A 208 11.05 -11.24 7.92
N LEU A 209 10.65 -10.05 8.33
CA LEU A 209 9.30 -9.83 8.85
C LEU A 209 8.24 -10.02 7.76
N LEU A 210 8.44 -9.48 6.57
CA LEU A 210 7.48 -9.63 5.47
C LEU A 210 7.30 -11.08 5.05
N GLN A 211 8.40 -11.86 4.96
CA GLN A 211 8.32 -13.30 4.68
C GLN A 211 7.63 -14.05 5.82
N ALA A 212 7.94 -13.73 7.08
CA ALA A 212 7.27 -14.34 8.22
C ALA A 212 5.76 -14.06 8.20
N ARG A 213 5.34 -12.80 7.90
CA ARG A 213 3.91 -12.44 7.80
C ARG A 213 3.21 -13.22 6.69
N ALA A 214 3.86 -13.44 5.55
CA ALA A 214 3.30 -14.23 4.46
C ALA A 214 3.11 -15.70 4.88
N VAL A 215 4.14 -16.35 5.43
CA VAL A 215 4.13 -17.77 5.83
C VAL A 215 3.09 -18.02 6.92
N GLU A 216 3.18 -17.29 8.04
CA GLU A 216 2.32 -17.54 9.21
C GLU A 216 0.85 -17.25 8.95
N ASN A 217 0.55 -16.34 7.99
CA ASN A 217 -0.80 -15.96 7.63
C ASN A 217 -1.28 -16.59 6.32
N GLN A 218 -0.43 -17.35 5.63
CA GLN A 218 -0.77 -18.02 4.36
C GLN A 218 -1.48 -17.09 3.39
N CYS A 219 -0.88 -15.91 3.18
CA CYS A 219 -1.40 -14.84 2.33
C CYS A 219 -0.26 -14.20 1.53
N TYR A 220 -0.59 -13.45 0.49
CA TYR A 220 0.38 -12.57 -0.15
C TYR A 220 0.71 -11.39 0.75
N VAL A 221 1.98 -10.95 0.72
CA VAL A 221 2.42 -9.68 1.29
C VAL A 221 2.96 -8.82 0.16
N VAL A 222 2.36 -7.65 -0.05
CA VAL A 222 2.78 -6.65 -1.03
C VAL A 222 3.30 -5.46 -0.26
N ALA A 223 4.61 -5.23 -0.32
CA ALA A 223 5.28 -4.21 0.47
C ALA A 223 5.89 -3.14 -0.44
N CYS A 224 5.41 -1.90 -0.31
CA CYS A 224 5.91 -0.73 -1.01
C CYS A 224 6.67 0.16 -0.04
N ASN A 225 7.99 0.26 -0.23
CA ASN A 225 8.87 1.10 0.56
C ASN A 225 9.38 2.28 -0.28
N ARG A 226 9.70 3.41 0.36
CA ARG A 226 10.40 4.49 -0.32
C ARG A 226 11.87 4.15 -0.58
N ALA A 227 12.43 4.78 -1.61
CA ALA A 227 13.88 4.86 -1.86
C ALA A 227 14.47 6.17 -1.34
N GLY A 228 15.77 6.37 -1.56
CA GLY A 228 16.45 7.64 -1.35
C GLY A 228 16.79 7.94 0.11
N LYS A 229 16.83 9.21 0.44
CA LYS A 229 17.25 9.69 1.78
C LYS A 229 16.56 10.98 2.19
N ASP A 230 16.52 11.20 3.50
CA ASP A 230 16.22 12.49 4.11
C ASP A 230 17.44 12.99 4.90
N PRO A 231 17.38 14.16 5.59
CA PRO A 231 18.50 14.66 6.38
C PRO A 231 19.01 13.71 7.46
N ASN A 232 18.16 12.77 7.94
CA ASN A 232 18.44 11.93 9.09
C ASN A 232 18.56 10.44 8.74
N ASN A 233 17.98 9.99 7.60
CA ASN A 233 17.83 8.59 7.27
C ASN A 233 18.21 8.29 5.83
N VAL A 234 18.72 7.08 5.59
CA VAL A 234 18.77 6.43 4.28
C VAL A 234 17.72 5.34 4.29
N PHE A 235 16.83 5.33 3.29
CA PHE A 235 15.75 4.38 3.19
C PHE A 235 16.15 3.18 2.33
N ALA A 236 15.58 2.03 2.66
CA ALA A 236 16.06 0.77 2.10
C ALA A 236 15.69 0.58 0.62
N GLY A 237 14.61 1.19 0.12
CA GLY A 237 14.01 0.69 -1.09
C GLY A 237 13.50 -0.73 -0.85
N HIS A 238 13.94 -1.69 -1.67
CA HIS A 238 13.60 -3.10 -1.50
C HIS A 238 12.10 -3.35 -1.27
N SER A 239 11.26 -2.66 -2.04
CA SER A 239 9.85 -3.05 -2.17
C SER A 239 9.81 -4.49 -2.65
N LEU A 240 8.91 -5.31 -2.10
CA LEU A 240 8.88 -6.72 -2.47
C LEU A 240 7.48 -7.31 -2.37
N ILE A 241 7.27 -8.38 -3.12
CA ILE A 241 6.07 -9.20 -3.08
C ILE A 241 6.48 -10.58 -2.60
N VAL A 242 5.81 -11.07 -1.56
CA VAL A 242 6.03 -12.39 -0.97
C VAL A 242 4.78 -13.22 -1.13
N ASP A 243 4.93 -14.46 -1.54
CA ASP A 243 3.83 -15.40 -1.73
C ASP A 243 3.44 -16.13 -0.42
N PRO A 244 2.34 -16.89 -0.41
CA PRO A 244 1.86 -17.60 0.79
C PRO A 244 2.80 -18.68 1.34
N TRP A 245 3.82 -19.13 0.58
CA TRP A 245 4.89 -20.01 1.04
C TRP A 245 6.06 -19.24 1.68
N GLY A 246 6.06 -17.89 1.59
CA GLY A 246 7.16 -17.05 2.06
C GLY A 246 8.26 -16.88 1.02
N GLU A 247 8.03 -17.32 -0.23
CA GLU A 247 8.96 -17.09 -1.31
C GLU A 247 8.83 -15.67 -1.85
N VAL A 248 9.97 -15.03 -2.10
CA VAL A 248 10.00 -13.71 -2.71
C VAL A 248 9.70 -13.85 -4.19
N VAL A 249 8.52 -13.37 -4.61
CA VAL A 249 8.10 -13.36 -6.02
C VAL A 249 8.96 -12.39 -6.82
N VAL A 250 9.14 -11.20 -6.28
CA VAL A 250 9.96 -10.13 -6.88
C VAL A 250 10.38 -9.15 -5.78
N GLU A 251 11.58 -8.59 -5.92
CA GLU A 251 12.15 -7.57 -5.02
C GLU A 251 12.87 -6.51 -5.85
N ALA A 252 12.65 -5.23 -5.54
CA ALA A 252 13.41 -4.11 -6.10
C ALA A 252 14.78 -3.98 -5.42
N ASN A 253 15.64 -3.15 -5.98
CA ASN A 253 16.89 -2.71 -5.33
C ASN A 253 16.66 -1.46 -4.45
N GLU A 254 17.71 -0.75 -4.10
CA GLU A 254 17.70 0.47 -3.26
C GLU A 254 17.22 1.72 -4.02
N GLU A 255 17.22 1.67 -5.36
CA GLU A 255 16.96 2.83 -6.21
C GLU A 255 15.47 3.03 -6.48
N GLU A 256 15.09 4.22 -6.95
CA GLU A 256 13.73 4.46 -7.45
C GLU A 256 13.37 3.49 -8.57
N SER A 257 12.20 2.89 -8.45
CA SER A 257 11.70 1.95 -9.46
C SER A 257 10.20 1.73 -9.34
N ILE A 258 9.62 1.12 -10.35
CA ILE A 258 8.26 0.61 -10.31
C ILE A 258 8.36 -0.91 -10.33
N LEU A 259 8.01 -1.55 -9.23
CA LEU A 259 8.06 -2.99 -9.09
C LEU A 259 6.74 -3.62 -9.49
N PHE A 260 6.75 -4.51 -10.48
CA PHE A 260 5.57 -5.25 -10.93
C PHE A 260 5.63 -6.70 -10.47
N GLY A 261 4.48 -7.24 -10.04
CA GLY A 261 4.33 -8.66 -9.74
C GLY A 261 2.90 -9.13 -9.87
N GLU A 262 2.73 -10.44 -10.06
CA GLU A 262 1.43 -11.11 -10.13
C GLU A 262 1.14 -11.90 -8.85
N LEU A 263 -0.08 -11.78 -8.35
CA LEU A 263 -0.62 -12.57 -7.24
C LEU A 263 -1.54 -13.65 -7.82
N GLU A 264 -1.23 -14.92 -7.58
CA GLU A 264 -2.02 -16.08 -8.05
C GLU A 264 -2.80 -16.65 -6.87
N PHE A 265 -4.11 -16.35 -6.78
CA PHE A 265 -4.91 -16.68 -5.59
C PHE A 265 -5.17 -18.18 -5.40
N GLU A 266 -5.01 -19.01 -6.42
CA GLU A 266 -5.07 -20.47 -6.28
C GLU A 266 -3.97 -20.97 -5.33
N LYS A 267 -2.78 -20.36 -5.37
CA LYS A 267 -1.67 -20.69 -4.46
C LYS A 267 -2.06 -20.58 -2.97
N ILE A 268 -2.89 -19.61 -2.59
CA ILE A 268 -3.41 -19.49 -1.22
C ILE A 268 -4.24 -20.71 -0.84
N LYS A 269 -5.10 -21.18 -1.75
CA LYS A 269 -5.95 -22.34 -1.50
C LYS A 269 -5.11 -23.62 -1.34
N GLU A 270 -4.09 -23.78 -2.18
CA GLU A 270 -3.17 -24.91 -2.11
C GLU A 270 -2.42 -24.96 -0.77
N VAL A 271 -1.84 -23.81 -0.37
CA VAL A 271 -1.10 -23.69 0.90
C VAL A 271 -2.00 -23.99 2.09
N ARG A 272 -3.19 -23.38 2.15
CA ARG A 272 -4.15 -23.58 3.25
C ARG A 272 -4.72 -25.00 3.30
N LYS A 273 -4.82 -25.68 2.15
CA LYS A 273 -5.21 -27.09 2.11
C LYS A 273 -4.09 -28.01 2.59
N GLY A 274 -2.83 -27.70 2.26
CA GLY A 274 -1.65 -28.47 2.65
C GLY A 274 -1.34 -28.36 4.14
N ILE A 275 -1.43 -27.15 4.71
CA ILE A 275 -1.15 -26.84 6.11
C ILE A 275 -2.31 -25.98 6.65
N PRO A 276 -3.33 -26.55 7.32
CA PRO A 276 -4.57 -25.86 7.65
C PRO A 276 -4.44 -24.98 8.91
N VAL A 277 -3.46 -24.04 8.94
CA VAL A 277 -3.12 -23.19 10.10
C VAL A 277 -4.34 -22.51 10.72
N PHE A 278 -5.26 -22.00 9.89
CA PHE A 278 -6.44 -21.30 10.41
C PHE A 278 -7.43 -22.22 11.10
N ALA A 279 -7.57 -23.48 10.66
CA ALA A 279 -8.41 -24.48 11.29
C ALA A 279 -7.81 -25.01 12.60
N ASP A 280 -6.48 -25.08 12.66
CA ASP A 280 -5.72 -25.59 13.82
C ASP A 280 -5.56 -24.55 14.93
N ARG A 281 -5.94 -23.28 14.71
CA ARG A 281 -5.87 -22.22 15.73
C ARG A 281 -6.73 -22.55 16.93
N ARG A 282 -6.24 -22.12 18.08
CA ARG A 282 -6.91 -22.24 19.39
C ARG A 282 -7.21 -20.85 19.97
N PRO A 283 -8.13 -20.04 19.35
CA PRO A 283 -8.38 -18.64 19.73
C PRO A 283 -8.76 -18.48 21.22
N GLU A 284 -9.36 -19.48 21.82
CA GLU A 284 -9.72 -19.51 23.24
C GLU A 284 -8.49 -19.43 24.18
N LEU A 285 -7.30 -19.75 23.67
CA LEU A 285 -6.04 -19.67 24.42
C LEU A 285 -5.27 -18.36 24.17
N TYR A 286 -5.63 -17.59 23.12
CA TYR A 286 -4.95 -16.38 22.72
C TYR A 286 -5.71 -15.17 23.31
N LYS A 287 -5.24 -14.66 24.43
CA LYS A 287 -5.86 -13.53 25.14
C LYS A 287 -5.06 -12.25 24.94
#